data_157f2f1bac30c1beb89eba74144ad0e1
#
_entry.id   157f2f1bac30c1beb89eba74144ad0e1
#
_cell.length_a   1.000
_cell.length_b   1.000
_cell.length_c   1.000
_cell.angle_alpha   90.00
_cell.angle_beta   90.00
_cell.angle_gamma   90.00
#
_symmetry.space_group_name_H-M   'P 1'
#
loop_
_entity.id
_entity.type
_entity.pdbx_description
1 polymer ?
#
loop_
_entity_poly.entity_id
_entity_poly.type
_entity_poly.pdbx_seq_one_letter_code
_entity_poly.pdbx_strand_id
1 'polypeptide(L)'
;RVAHVSPNAPNVDVYVDGDAVLEDVAFGAVSPYLDVPAGEREVEITAAGDASTSVFSGPVPVEVDSAYTVTAIGEIGEDGDQPFEPLVLEDDNSDPGGETARVRVVHASPDAPAVDVTVESSGDALYDGVAYGESGYVEVPAGEYTLQIRGDTEGNDGDVVADFDVSLGGGGVYTAFAAGYLSPDDEPADTPFDLVVATDVAGEMMGGGTDEDPANVRVAHVSPNAPNVDVYVDGDAVLEDV
;
A
#
# COMPACT_ATOMS: atom_id res chain seq x y z
N ARG A 1 6.89 -6.68 -5.93
CA ARG A 1 5.61 -6.03 -6.28
C ARG A 1 5.79 -4.53 -6.44
N VAL A 2 4.77 -3.86 -6.96
CA VAL A 2 4.74 -2.40 -7.14
C VAL A 2 3.54 -1.83 -6.39
N ALA A 3 3.73 -0.67 -5.76
CA ALA A 3 2.67 0.18 -5.21
C ALA A 3 2.71 1.55 -5.88
N HIS A 4 1.57 2.08 -6.32
CA HIS A 4 1.48 3.41 -6.90
C HIS A 4 0.72 4.33 -5.93
N VAL A 5 1.46 5.19 -5.23
CA VAL A 5 0.92 6.14 -4.24
C VAL A 5 1.39 7.59 -4.46
N SER A 6 1.86 7.90 -5.69
CA SER A 6 2.13 9.26 -6.13
C SER A 6 0.81 9.96 -6.49
N PRO A 7 0.39 11.00 -5.74
CA PRO A 7 -0.99 11.48 -5.78
C PRO A 7 -1.36 12.29 -7.04
N ASN A 8 -0.38 12.89 -7.74
CA ASN A 8 -0.62 13.64 -8.97
C ASN A 8 -0.11 12.95 -10.24
N ALA A 9 0.49 11.75 -10.10
CA ALA A 9 0.91 10.99 -11.26
C ALA A 9 -0.31 10.33 -11.94
N PRO A 10 -0.33 10.25 -13.28
CA PRO A 10 -1.32 9.43 -13.99
C PRO A 10 -1.09 7.95 -13.66
N ASN A 11 -2.02 7.08 -14.13
CA ASN A 11 -1.74 5.66 -14.14
C ASN A 11 -0.38 5.39 -14.81
N VAL A 12 0.31 4.35 -14.35
CA VAL A 12 1.67 4.05 -14.83
C VAL A 12 1.77 2.64 -15.40
N ASP A 13 2.68 2.47 -16.37
CA ASP A 13 3.15 1.17 -16.82
C ASP A 13 4.55 0.93 -16.24
N VAL A 14 4.84 -0.31 -15.87
CA VAL A 14 6.12 -0.70 -15.28
C VAL A 14 6.80 -1.75 -16.13
N TYR A 15 8.06 -1.50 -16.44
CA TYR A 15 8.93 -2.36 -17.24
C TYR A 15 10.11 -2.83 -16.39
N VAL A 16 10.50 -4.08 -16.58
CA VAL A 16 11.72 -4.65 -16.00
C VAL A 16 12.56 -5.22 -17.13
N ASP A 17 13.81 -4.76 -17.25
CA ASP A 17 14.74 -5.12 -18.33
C ASP A 17 14.15 -4.90 -19.75
N GLY A 18 13.22 -3.96 -19.88
CA GLY A 18 12.52 -3.59 -21.13
C GLY A 18 11.25 -4.39 -21.41
N ASP A 19 10.89 -5.38 -20.61
CA ASP A 19 9.64 -6.12 -20.70
C ASP A 19 8.56 -5.49 -19.81
N ALA A 20 7.37 -5.24 -20.36
CA ALA A 20 6.23 -4.74 -19.58
C ALA A 20 5.77 -5.82 -18.58
N VAL A 21 5.81 -5.48 -17.29
CA VAL A 21 5.41 -6.39 -16.20
C VAL A 21 4.08 -6.00 -15.55
N LEU A 22 3.74 -4.72 -15.61
CA LEU A 22 2.46 -4.17 -15.15
C LEU A 22 2.04 -3.05 -16.10
N GLU A 23 0.75 -2.96 -16.37
CA GLU A 23 0.16 -1.93 -17.23
C GLU A 23 -1.03 -1.28 -16.51
N ASP A 24 -1.18 0.03 -16.71
CA ASP A 24 -2.31 0.83 -16.22
C ASP A 24 -2.52 0.77 -14.68
N VAL A 25 -1.42 0.83 -13.92
CA VAL A 25 -1.45 0.83 -12.45
C VAL A 25 -1.95 2.17 -11.96
N ALA A 26 -3.15 2.21 -11.40
CA ALA A 26 -3.78 3.41 -10.87
C ALA A 26 -3.22 3.81 -9.50
N PHE A 27 -3.41 5.09 -9.11
CA PHE A 27 -3.18 5.54 -7.73
C PHE A 27 -3.92 4.66 -6.72
N GLY A 28 -3.26 4.30 -5.62
CA GLY A 28 -3.77 3.42 -4.58
C GLY A 28 -3.67 1.92 -4.92
N ALA A 29 -3.24 1.56 -6.12
CA ALA A 29 -3.09 0.15 -6.48
C ALA A 29 -1.77 -0.43 -5.97
N VAL A 30 -1.84 -1.65 -5.43
CA VAL A 30 -0.69 -2.48 -5.05
C VAL A 30 -0.78 -3.81 -5.79
N SER A 31 0.24 -4.13 -6.58
CA SER A 31 0.25 -5.37 -7.37
C SER A 31 0.49 -6.61 -6.49
N PRO A 32 0.14 -7.81 -6.97
CA PRO A 32 0.71 -9.04 -6.43
C PRO A 32 2.24 -9.03 -6.53
N TYR A 33 2.91 -9.91 -5.78
CA TYR A 33 4.34 -10.15 -5.99
C TYR A 33 4.58 -10.77 -7.36
N LEU A 34 5.63 -10.30 -8.02
CA LEU A 34 6.08 -10.76 -9.33
C LEU A 34 7.41 -11.51 -9.16
N ASP A 35 7.57 -12.62 -9.86
CA ASP A 35 8.84 -13.35 -9.88
C ASP A 35 9.81 -12.64 -10.82
N VAL A 36 10.87 -12.07 -10.25
CA VAL A 36 11.92 -11.36 -10.97
C VAL A 36 13.27 -12.03 -10.69
N PRO A 37 14.10 -12.33 -11.70
CA PRO A 37 15.41 -12.92 -11.47
C PRO A 37 16.28 -12.01 -10.60
N ALA A 38 17.05 -12.58 -9.66
CA ALA A 38 17.98 -11.83 -8.85
C ALA A 38 19.09 -11.14 -9.69
N GLY A 39 19.63 -10.07 -9.17
CA GLY A 39 20.63 -9.22 -9.80
C GLY A 39 20.19 -7.77 -9.90
N GLU A 40 20.99 -6.94 -10.56
CA GLU A 40 20.61 -5.57 -10.89
C GLU A 40 19.61 -5.60 -12.06
N ARG A 41 18.43 -5.03 -11.88
CA ARG A 41 17.35 -4.95 -12.87
C ARG A 41 17.16 -3.52 -13.29
N GLU A 42 17.07 -3.26 -14.59
CA GLU A 42 16.67 -1.96 -15.08
C GLU A 42 15.14 -1.84 -14.95
N VAL A 43 14.69 -0.95 -14.09
CA VAL A 43 13.26 -0.65 -13.89
C VAL A 43 12.95 0.66 -14.56
N GLU A 44 11.92 0.68 -15.39
CA GLU A 44 11.38 1.88 -16.01
C GLU A 44 9.90 2.03 -15.65
N ILE A 45 9.51 3.24 -15.26
CA ILE A 45 8.12 3.61 -14.99
C ILE A 45 7.74 4.70 -16.00
N THR A 46 6.65 4.47 -16.73
CA THR A 46 6.15 5.41 -17.75
C THR A 46 4.71 5.79 -17.45
N ALA A 47 4.22 6.87 -18.05
CA ALA A 47 2.79 7.14 -18.07
C ALA A 47 2.06 6.02 -18.84
N ALA A 48 0.93 5.55 -18.33
CA ALA A 48 0.18 4.44 -18.92
C ALA A 48 -0.18 4.71 -20.39
N GLY A 49 0.13 3.75 -21.24
CA GLY A 49 -0.09 3.82 -22.67
C GLY A 49 0.87 4.74 -23.45
N ASP A 50 1.87 5.34 -22.79
CA ASP A 50 2.88 6.17 -23.44
C ASP A 50 4.30 5.82 -22.97
N ALA A 51 4.87 4.78 -23.57
CA ALA A 51 6.24 4.33 -23.28
C ALA A 51 7.32 5.37 -23.61
N SER A 52 6.97 6.50 -24.25
CA SER A 52 7.93 7.58 -24.51
C SER A 52 8.02 8.60 -23.38
N THR A 53 7.06 8.59 -22.46
CA THR A 53 7.03 9.47 -21.28
C THR A 53 7.47 8.70 -20.06
N SER A 54 8.78 8.52 -19.92
CA SER A 54 9.40 7.90 -18.74
C SER A 54 9.44 8.89 -17.59
N VAL A 55 8.91 8.50 -16.43
CA VAL A 55 8.95 9.26 -15.17
C VAL A 55 10.07 8.78 -14.26
N PHE A 56 10.53 7.56 -14.46
CA PHE A 56 11.71 6.99 -13.82
C PHE A 56 12.36 5.93 -14.72
N SER A 57 13.68 5.88 -14.75
CA SER A 57 14.47 4.78 -15.31
C SER A 57 15.77 4.64 -14.52
N GLY A 58 16.04 3.43 -14.02
CA GLY A 58 17.27 3.18 -13.28
C GLY A 58 17.35 1.76 -12.70
N PRO A 59 18.54 1.40 -12.21
CA PRO A 59 18.79 0.07 -11.67
C PRO A 59 18.17 -0.12 -10.29
N VAL A 60 17.51 -1.25 -10.08
CA VAL A 60 17.03 -1.74 -8.78
C VAL A 60 17.72 -3.07 -8.47
N PRO A 61 18.48 -3.15 -7.37
CA PRO A 61 19.10 -4.40 -6.95
C PRO A 61 18.04 -5.35 -6.36
N VAL A 62 18.01 -6.58 -6.83
CA VAL A 62 17.13 -7.66 -6.34
C VAL A 62 18.01 -8.81 -5.84
N GLU A 63 17.91 -9.14 -4.57
CA GLU A 63 18.66 -10.23 -3.96
C GLU A 63 17.92 -11.57 -4.07
N VAL A 64 18.67 -12.67 -3.98
CA VAL A 64 18.07 -14.02 -3.98
C VAL A 64 17.27 -14.22 -2.70
N ASP A 65 16.11 -14.85 -2.82
CA ASP A 65 15.21 -15.18 -1.70
C ASP A 65 14.70 -13.95 -0.90
N SER A 66 14.79 -12.74 -1.47
CA SER A 66 14.26 -11.51 -0.90
C SER A 66 12.98 -11.07 -1.62
N ALA A 67 12.09 -10.41 -0.89
CA ALA A 67 10.89 -9.78 -1.42
C ALA A 67 11.02 -8.25 -1.34
N TYR A 68 10.50 -7.56 -2.35
CA TYR A 68 10.57 -6.09 -2.42
C TYR A 68 9.23 -5.49 -2.80
N THR A 69 8.95 -4.33 -2.21
CA THR A 69 7.91 -3.42 -2.68
C THR A 69 8.60 -2.18 -3.26
N VAL A 70 8.43 -1.97 -4.56
CA VAL A 70 8.84 -0.74 -5.24
C VAL A 70 7.64 0.18 -5.25
N THR A 71 7.75 1.28 -4.51
CA THR A 71 6.65 2.22 -4.30
C THR A 71 6.91 3.50 -5.06
N ALA A 72 6.03 3.86 -6.00
CA ALA A 72 6.06 5.15 -6.66
C ALA A 72 5.48 6.20 -5.70
N ILE A 73 6.35 7.09 -5.18
CA ILE A 73 6.00 8.19 -4.28
C ILE A 73 6.35 9.53 -4.89
N GLY A 74 5.95 10.61 -4.23
CA GLY A 74 6.24 11.99 -4.66
C GLY A 74 5.36 12.46 -5.79
N GLU A 75 5.76 13.55 -6.39
CA GLU A 75 4.95 14.33 -7.33
C GLU A 75 5.64 14.49 -8.67
N ILE A 76 4.85 14.39 -9.73
CA ILE A 76 5.30 14.71 -11.08
C ILE A 76 5.16 16.23 -11.29
N GLY A 77 6.23 16.86 -11.78
CA GLY A 77 6.31 18.29 -12.07
C GLY A 77 7.44 18.97 -11.32
N GLU A 78 7.65 20.26 -11.65
CA GLU A 78 8.75 21.06 -11.07
C GLU A 78 8.32 21.82 -9.78
N ASP A 79 7.02 21.88 -9.52
CA ASP A 79 6.44 22.70 -8.44
C ASP A 79 5.98 21.84 -7.24
N GLY A 80 6.22 20.52 -7.24
CA GLY A 80 5.85 19.61 -6.16
C GLY A 80 6.76 19.74 -4.92
N ASP A 81 6.21 19.53 -3.74
CA ASP A 81 6.94 19.56 -2.48
C ASP A 81 7.97 18.43 -2.36
N GLN A 82 7.64 17.28 -2.94
CA GLN A 82 8.48 16.08 -2.98
C GLN A 82 8.58 15.54 -4.41
N PRO A 83 9.79 15.44 -4.99
CA PRO A 83 9.93 14.95 -6.35
C PRO A 83 9.52 13.48 -6.47
N PHE A 84 8.97 13.11 -7.65
CA PHE A 84 8.65 11.72 -7.95
C PHE A 84 9.89 10.85 -7.90
N GLU A 85 9.83 9.77 -7.14
CA GLU A 85 10.87 8.75 -7.05
C GLU A 85 10.31 7.37 -6.69
N PRO A 86 10.98 6.28 -7.09
CA PRO A 86 10.67 4.96 -6.56
C PRO A 86 11.35 4.76 -5.20
N LEU A 87 10.57 4.51 -4.19
CA LEU A 87 11.04 4.05 -2.88
C LEU A 87 11.10 2.51 -2.90
N VAL A 88 12.30 1.96 -2.78
CA VAL A 88 12.51 0.50 -2.75
C VAL A 88 12.54 0.02 -1.31
N LEU A 89 11.60 -0.81 -0.95
CA LEU A 89 11.45 -1.37 0.39
C LEU A 89 11.72 -2.87 0.34
N GLU A 90 12.63 -3.37 1.17
CA GLU A 90 12.77 -4.80 1.41
C GLU A 90 11.66 -5.25 2.36
N ASP A 91 10.95 -6.34 2.00
CA ASP A 91 9.79 -6.81 2.72
C ASP A 91 10.18 -7.95 3.68
N ASP A 92 9.84 -7.80 4.96
CA ASP A 92 9.94 -8.88 5.95
C ASP A 92 8.62 -9.67 6.02
N ASN A 93 8.52 -10.68 5.18
CA ASN A 93 7.38 -11.58 5.09
C ASN A 93 7.49 -12.82 6.00
N SER A 94 8.41 -12.80 6.98
CA SER A 94 8.53 -13.89 7.95
C SER A 94 7.30 -13.92 8.88
N ASP A 95 6.91 -15.14 9.30
CA ASP A 95 5.75 -15.36 10.18
C ASP A 95 5.95 -14.69 11.55
N PRO A 96 5.10 -13.70 11.93
CA PRO A 96 5.16 -13.05 13.24
C PRO A 96 4.55 -13.90 14.38
N GLY A 97 3.97 -15.05 14.07
CA GLY A 97 3.28 -15.93 15.03
C GLY A 97 1.76 -15.77 15.01
N GLY A 98 1.04 -16.86 15.24
CA GLY A 98 -0.41 -16.94 15.05
C GLY A 98 -1.28 -16.02 15.93
N GLU A 99 -0.75 -15.38 16.96
CA GLU A 99 -1.46 -14.40 17.79
C GLU A 99 -1.02 -12.95 17.52
N THR A 100 -0.08 -12.76 16.59
CA THR A 100 0.57 -11.48 16.29
C THR A 100 0.43 -11.17 14.80
N ALA A 101 0.23 -9.92 14.46
CA ALA A 101 0.34 -9.39 13.12
C ALA A 101 1.55 -8.44 13.05
N ARG A 102 2.22 -8.41 11.91
CA ARG A 102 3.28 -7.43 11.63
C ARG A 102 2.75 -6.39 10.66
N VAL A 103 2.92 -5.12 11.01
CA VAL A 103 2.44 -3.99 10.20
C VAL A 103 3.62 -3.09 9.86
N ARG A 104 3.74 -2.71 8.61
CA ARG A 104 4.62 -1.62 8.17
C ARG A 104 3.76 -0.42 7.82
N VAL A 105 4.15 0.76 8.29
CA VAL A 105 3.64 2.03 7.80
C VAL A 105 4.68 2.66 6.90
N VAL A 106 4.24 3.25 5.80
CA VAL A 106 5.05 4.03 4.85
C VAL A 106 4.41 5.41 4.73
N HIS A 107 5.15 6.46 5.05
CA HIS A 107 4.65 7.82 4.87
C HIS A 107 4.96 8.31 3.45
N ALA A 108 3.90 8.46 2.64
CA ALA A 108 3.98 8.83 1.22
C ALA A 108 3.08 10.04 0.86
N SER A 109 2.59 10.80 1.84
CA SER A 109 1.83 12.04 1.62
C SER A 109 2.81 13.22 1.50
N PRO A 110 2.95 13.85 0.31
CA PRO A 110 4.03 14.80 0.06
C PRO A 110 3.89 16.14 0.78
N ASP A 111 2.66 16.58 1.07
CA ASP A 111 2.33 17.84 1.76
C ASP A 111 2.20 17.66 3.29
N ALA A 112 2.22 16.42 3.79
CA ALA A 112 2.08 16.16 5.22
C ALA A 112 3.44 16.24 5.95
N PRO A 113 3.49 16.86 7.15
CA PRO A 113 4.66 16.78 8.01
C PRO A 113 4.85 15.34 8.55
N ALA A 114 5.88 15.12 9.36
CA ALA A 114 6.02 13.88 10.12
C ALA A 114 4.73 13.57 10.91
N VAL A 115 4.41 12.28 11.03
CA VAL A 115 3.17 11.82 11.67
C VAL A 115 3.44 10.78 12.75
N ASP A 116 2.59 10.79 13.76
CA ASP A 116 2.46 9.71 14.74
C ASP A 116 1.30 8.80 14.33
N VAL A 117 1.42 7.52 14.61
CA VAL A 117 0.32 6.57 14.46
C VAL A 117 -0.02 5.96 15.82
N THR A 118 -1.23 6.20 16.30
CA THR A 118 -1.69 5.72 17.61
C THR A 118 -2.90 4.81 17.48
N VAL A 119 -3.13 3.99 18.52
CA VAL A 119 -4.35 3.18 18.64
C VAL A 119 -5.40 3.98 19.40
N GLU A 120 -6.58 4.23 18.80
CA GLU A 120 -7.64 5.04 19.42
C GLU A 120 -8.01 4.57 20.83
N SER A 121 -8.23 3.25 21.00
CA SER A 121 -8.77 2.68 22.24
C SER A 121 -7.82 2.77 23.43
N SER A 122 -6.49 2.79 23.21
CA SER A 122 -5.49 2.81 24.27
C SER A 122 -4.69 4.11 24.33
N GLY A 123 -4.59 4.83 23.20
CA GLY A 123 -3.68 5.96 23.04
C GLY A 123 -2.22 5.57 22.86
N ASP A 124 -1.92 4.26 22.78
CA ASP A 124 -0.55 3.80 22.58
C ASP A 124 -0.06 4.17 21.18
N ALA A 125 1.15 4.73 21.09
CA ALA A 125 1.80 4.99 19.82
C ALA A 125 2.39 3.70 19.24
N LEU A 126 2.03 3.40 18.01
CA LEU A 126 2.66 2.34 17.21
C LEU A 126 3.88 2.88 16.46
N TYR A 127 3.80 4.15 16.04
CA TYR A 127 4.89 4.86 15.37
C TYR A 127 4.95 6.29 15.90
N ASP A 128 6.15 6.83 15.99
CA ASP A 128 6.49 8.14 16.54
C ASP A 128 7.35 8.88 15.51
N GLY A 129 6.84 10.00 15.01
CA GLY A 129 7.55 10.92 14.12
C GLY A 129 7.97 10.35 12.76
N VAL A 130 7.12 9.57 12.09
CA VAL A 130 7.43 9.02 10.75
C VAL A 130 7.47 10.15 9.72
N ALA A 131 8.64 10.46 9.20
CA ALA A 131 8.82 11.49 8.17
C ALA A 131 8.49 10.93 6.76
N TYR A 132 8.27 11.85 5.81
CA TYR A 132 8.05 11.50 4.40
C TYR A 132 9.16 10.57 3.86
N GLY A 133 8.76 9.50 3.16
CA GLY A 133 9.66 8.47 2.63
C GLY A 133 10.16 7.46 3.67
N GLU A 134 9.89 7.68 4.96
CA GLU A 134 10.27 6.74 6.00
C GLU A 134 9.23 5.62 6.17
N SER A 135 9.69 4.50 6.68
CA SER A 135 8.86 3.34 6.99
C SER A 135 9.46 2.53 8.14
N GLY A 136 8.62 1.74 8.80
CA GLY A 136 9.05 0.84 9.85
C GLY A 136 8.03 -0.26 10.09
N TYR A 137 8.49 -1.37 10.69
CA TYR A 137 7.63 -2.47 11.11
C TYR A 137 7.36 -2.41 12.61
N VAL A 138 6.13 -2.75 13.00
CA VAL A 138 5.74 -3.03 14.38
C VAL A 138 4.97 -4.35 14.43
N GLU A 139 5.11 -5.07 15.53
CA GLU A 139 4.27 -6.24 15.81
C GLU A 139 3.21 -5.86 16.82
N VAL A 140 1.97 -6.21 16.51
CA VAL A 140 0.80 -5.98 17.38
C VAL A 140 0.00 -7.27 17.53
N PRO A 141 -0.74 -7.48 18.63
CA PRO A 141 -1.66 -8.60 18.72
C PRO A 141 -2.62 -8.61 17.53
N ALA A 142 -3.02 -9.80 17.06
CA ALA A 142 -4.06 -9.89 16.04
C ALA A 142 -5.39 -9.33 16.58
N GLY A 143 -6.16 -8.64 15.74
CA GLY A 143 -7.42 -8.03 16.15
C GLY A 143 -7.88 -6.90 15.25
N GLU A 144 -8.94 -6.23 15.69
CA GLU A 144 -9.48 -5.04 15.04
C GLU A 144 -8.95 -3.79 15.76
N TYR A 145 -8.54 -2.79 14.98
CA TYR A 145 -7.99 -1.54 15.47
C TYR A 145 -8.59 -0.36 14.73
N THR A 146 -8.85 0.73 15.46
CA THR A 146 -8.97 2.06 14.86
C THR A 146 -7.64 2.75 15.05
N LEU A 147 -6.90 2.95 13.95
CA LEU A 147 -5.63 3.66 13.93
C LEU A 147 -5.89 5.15 13.72
N GLN A 148 -5.24 6.00 14.50
CA GLN A 148 -5.28 7.45 14.37
C GLN A 148 -3.96 7.94 13.81
N ILE A 149 -4.02 8.65 12.69
CA ILE A 149 -2.88 9.40 12.16
C ILE A 149 -2.93 10.79 12.79
N ARG A 150 -1.84 11.20 13.42
CA ARG A 150 -1.71 12.47 14.14
C ARG A 150 -0.54 13.28 13.65
N GLY A 151 -0.59 14.59 13.82
CA GLY A 151 0.60 15.43 13.67
C GLY A 151 1.65 15.05 14.72
N ASP A 152 2.92 14.94 14.30
CA ASP A 152 4.05 14.58 15.17
C ASP A 152 4.16 15.53 16.36
N THR A 153 4.25 14.96 17.56
CA THR A 153 4.52 15.66 18.82
C THR A 153 5.32 14.77 19.76
N GLU A 154 6.13 15.35 20.67
CA GLU A 154 6.92 14.60 21.66
C GLU A 154 6.07 13.63 22.54
N GLY A 155 4.77 13.90 22.66
CA GLY A 155 3.84 13.09 23.47
C GLY A 155 2.91 12.19 22.67
N ASN A 156 3.02 12.17 21.37
CA ASN A 156 2.10 11.47 20.42
C ASN A 156 0.62 11.87 20.62
N ASP A 157 0.39 13.10 21.08
CA ASP A 157 -0.93 13.65 21.42
C ASP A 157 -1.35 14.80 20.48
N GLY A 158 -0.72 14.89 19.30
CA GLY A 158 -1.06 15.85 18.26
C GLY A 158 -2.51 15.71 17.77
N ASP A 159 -2.98 16.70 17.04
CA ASP A 159 -4.33 16.68 16.46
C ASP A 159 -4.50 15.46 15.53
N VAL A 160 -5.65 14.80 15.64
CA VAL A 160 -6.01 13.67 14.74
C VAL A 160 -6.29 14.23 13.36
N VAL A 161 -5.57 13.72 12.38
CA VAL A 161 -5.71 14.04 10.95
C VAL A 161 -6.75 13.12 10.31
N ALA A 162 -6.66 11.82 10.61
CA ALA A 162 -7.56 10.81 10.08
C ALA A 162 -7.62 9.58 11.00
N ASP A 163 -8.75 8.86 10.93
CA ASP A 163 -8.97 7.57 11.62
C ASP A 163 -9.20 6.48 10.57
N PHE A 164 -8.59 5.30 10.79
CA PHE A 164 -8.74 4.14 9.89
C PHE A 164 -9.01 2.87 10.67
N ASP A 165 -10.09 2.17 10.31
CA ASP A 165 -10.38 0.85 10.85
C ASP A 165 -9.62 -0.21 10.07
N VAL A 166 -8.81 -1.01 10.78
CA VAL A 166 -8.02 -2.10 10.19
C VAL A 166 -8.26 -3.39 10.94
N SER A 167 -8.26 -4.50 10.21
CA SER A 167 -8.42 -5.84 10.75
C SER A 167 -7.15 -6.63 10.44
N LEU A 168 -6.45 -7.05 11.50
CA LEU A 168 -5.14 -7.68 11.44
C LEU A 168 -5.22 -9.14 11.91
N GLY A 169 -5.10 -10.08 10.97
CA GLY A 169 -5.10 -11.51 11.26
C GLY A 169 -3.78 -12.00 11.87
N GLY A 170 -3.84 -13.01 12.73
CA GLY A 170 -2.66 -13.62 13.35
C GLY A 170 -1.79 -14.32 12.31
N GLY A 171 -0.46 -14.15 12.38
CA GLY A 171 0.49 -14.57 11.35
C GLY A 171 0.51 -13.67 10.11
N GLY A 172 -0.35 -12.67 10.05
CA GLY A 172 -0.43 -11.74 8.92
C GLY A 172 0.68 -10.70 8.90
N VAL A 173 1.08 -10.32 7.69
CA VAL A 173 2.00 -9.19 7.44
C VAL A 173 1.29 -8.20 6.52
N TYR A 174 1.36 -6.93 6.87
CA TYR A 174 0.63 -5.87 6.19
C TYR A 174 1.52 -4.66 5.95
N THR A 175 1.30 -3.97 4.84
CA THR A 175 1.90 -2.66 4.58
C THR A 175 0.79 -1.63 4.38
N ALA A 176 0.82 -0.55 5.16
CA ALA A 176 -0.09 0.58 5.09
C ALA A 176 0.65 1.81 4.57
N PHE A 177 0.21 2.35 3.44
CA PHE A 177 0.76 3.56 2.85
C PHE A 177 -0.15 4.74 3.23
N ALA A 178 0.37 5.69 3.99
CA ALA A 178 -0.28 6.96 4.25
C ALA A 178 -0.01 7.86 3.02
N ALA A 179 -0.98 8.00 2.13
CA ALA A 179 -0.81 8.56 0.79
C ALA A 179 -1.92 9.57 0.46
N GLY A 180 -1.77 10.30 -0.65
CA GLY A 180 -2.64 11.41 -1.01
C GLY A 180 -2.18 12.72 -0.38
N TYR A 181 -2.98 13.77 -0.50
CA TYR A 181 -2.71 15.09 0.04
C TYR A 181 -3.52 15.38 1.30
N LEU A 182 -2.85 15.94 2.30
CA LEU A 182 -3.51 16.43 3.51
C LEU A 182 -4.42 17.63 3.19
N SER A 183 -4.00 18.46 2.25
CA SER A 183 -4.72 19.68 1.80
C SER A 183 -4.94 19.67 0.28
N PRO A 184 -5.74 18.72 -0.28
CA PRO A 184 -5.85 18.50 -1.72
C PRO A 184 -6.33 19.71 -2.51
N ASP A 185 -7.10 20.63 -1.90
CA ASP A 185 -7.58 21.86 -2.54
C ASP A 185 -6.46 22.84 -2.94
N ASP A 186 -5.30 22.75 -2.28
CA ASP A 186 -4.13 23.61 -2.50
C ASP A 186 -3.05 22.94 -3.37
N GLU A 187 -3.28 21.66 -3.79
CA GLU A 187 -2.30 20.81 -4.43
C GLU A 187 -2.60 20.55 -5.92
N PRO A 188 -1.64 20.00 -6.68
CA PRO A 188 -1.80 19.79 -8.13
C PRO A 188 -2.91 18.82 -8.53
N ALA A 189 -3.37 17.97 -7.61
CA ALA A 189 -4.44 17.01 -7.85
C ALA A 189 -5.39 16.91 -6.67
N ASP A 190 -6.67 16.71 -6.96
CA ASP A 190 -7.71 16.47 -5.95
C ASP A 190 -7.67 14.98 -5.53
N THR A 191 -6.60 14.62 -4.80
CA THR A 191 -6.35 13.25 -4.31
C THR A 191 -6.22 13.32 -2.79
N PRO A 192 -7.32 13.17 -2.04
CA PRO A 192 -7.31 13.34 -0.59
C PRO A 192 -6.47 12.26 0.11
N PHE A 193 -5.98 12.60 1.30
CA PHE A 193 -5.26 11.69 2.17
C PHE A 193 -6.07 10.43 2.48
N ASP A 194 -5.45 9.26 2.30
CA ASP A 194 -6.05 7.96 2.58
C ASP A 194 -4.98 6.95 3.01
N LEU A 195 -5.41 5.86 3.63
CA LEU A 195 -4.55 4.74 4.02
C LEU A 195 -4.76 3.57 3.07
N VAL A 196 -3.80 3.35 2.17
CA VAL A 196 -3.79 2.20 1.27
C VAL A 196 -3.16 1.01 1.98
N VAL A 197 -3.96 0.00 2.31
CA VAL A 197 -3.50 -1.19 3.04
C VAL A 197 -3.32 -2.36 2.08
N ALA A 198 -2.11 -2.91 2.03
CA ALA A 198 -1.78 -4.12 1.31
C ALA A 198 -1.54 -5.28 2.28
N THR A 199 -2.06 -6.45 1.94
CA THR A 199 -1.74 -7.70 2.63
C THR A 199 -0.51 -8.32 1.97
N ASP A 200 0.58 -8.43 2.72
CA ASP A 200 1.85 -9.00 2.27
C ASP A 200 1.83 -10.51 2.45
N VAL A 201 1.39 -10.95 3.64
CA VAL A 201 1.08 -12.33 3.99
C VAL A 201 -0.29 -12.37 4.65
N ALA A 202 -1.16 -13.24 4.17
CA ALA A 202 -2.49 -13.39 4.76
C ALA A 202 -2.41 -14.00 6.16
N GLY A 203 -3.02 -13.33 7.13
CA GLY A 203 -3.15 -13.82 8.49
C GLY A 203 -4.47 -14.55 8.74
N GLU A 204 -4.54 -15.29 9.82
CA GLU A 204 -5.77 -15.94 10.29
C GLU A 204 -6.52 -14.96 11.22
N MET A 205 -7.80 -14.67 10.90
CA MET A 205 -8.64 -13.87 11.79
C MET A 205 -8.89 -14.64 13.08
N MET A 206 -8.69 -14.00 14.22
CA MET A 206 -9.00 -14.57 15.54
C MET A 206 -10.52 -14.64 15.75
N GLY A 207 -11.15 -15.59 15.10
CA GLY A 207 -12.53 -16.01 15.35
C GLY A 207 -12.51 -17.50 15.58
N GLY A 208 -13.01 -17.99 16.70
CA GLY A 208 -12.96 -19.40 17.09
C GLY A 208 -13.52 -20.31 16.00
N GLY A 209 -12.64 -20.74 15.08
CA GLY A 209 -13.00 -21.49 13.91
C GLY A 209 -13.38 -22.92 14.23
N THR A 210 -14.58 -23.27 13.86
CA THR A 210 -14.90 -24.64 13.43
C THR A 210 -14.65 -24.69 11.93
N ASP A 211 -14.43 -25.87 11.34
CA ASP A 211 -14.24 -26.08 9.89
C ASP A 211 -15.39 -25.51 8.99
N GLU A 212 -16.28 -24.71 9.56
CA GLU A 212 -17.42 -24.05 8.94
C GLU A 212 -17.32 -22.51 8.93
N ASP A 213 -16.17 -21.92 9.32
CA ASP A 213 -16.02 -20.46 9.30
C ASP A 213 -15.91 -19.94 7.87
N PRO A 214 -16.67 -18.87 7.55
CA PRO A 214 -16.71 -18.32 6.20
C PRO A 214 -15.36 -17.68 5.84
N ALA A 215 -14.79 -18.08 4.71
CA ALA A 215 -13.66 -17.36 4.11
C ALA A 215 -14.13 -16.00 3.58
N ASN A 216 -13.36 -14.94 3.85
CA ASN A 216 -13.62 -13.64 3.23
C ASN A 216 -13.08 -13.66 1.79
N VAL A 217 -13.96 -13.59 0.82
CA VAL A 217 -13.61 -13.51 -0.60
C VAL A 217 -13.98 -12.13 -1.12
N ARG A 218 -12.98 -11.41 -1.66
CA ARG A 218 -13.23 -10.18 -2.40
C ARG A 218 -13.16 -10.48 -3.89
N VAL A 219 -14.17 -10.07 -4.63
CA VAL A 219 -14.20 -10.17 -6.10
C VAL A 219 -14.07 -8.74 -6.65
N ALA A 220 -13.14 -8.55 -7.59
CA ALA A 220 -13.00 -7.31 -8.33
C ALA A 220 -13.16 -7.61 -9.83
N HIS A 221 -14.12 -6.94 -10.48
CA HIS A 221 -14.25 -6.96 -11.93
C HIS A 221 -13.44 -5.79 -12.49
N VAL A 222 -12.28 -6.10 -13.07
CA VAL A 222 -11.32 -5.10 -13.58
C VAL A 222 -11.13 -5.15 -15.10
N SER A 223 -12.03 -5.83 -15.83
CA SER A 223 -11.94 -5.92 -17.30
C SER A 223 -12.70 -4.76 -17.94
N PRO A 224 -12.04 -3.84 -18.63
CA PRO A 224 -12.69 -2.65 -19.20
C PRO A 224 -13.66 -2.93 -20.35
N ASN A 225 -13.62 -4.13 -20.94
CA ASN A 225 -14.42 -4.52 -22.10
C ASN A 225 -15.33 -5.73 -21.86
N ALA A 226 -15.33 -6.30 -20.64
CA ALA A 226 -16.26 -7.37 -20.33
C ALA A 226 -17.61 -6.77 -19.86
N PRO A 227 -18.73 -7.41 -20.18
CA PRO A 227 -20.01 -7.06 -19.59
C PRO A 227 -19.98 -7.35 -18.08
N ASN A 228 -20.94 -6.80 -17.34
CA ASN A 228 -21.14 -7.15 -15.95
C ASN A 228 -21.17 -8.69 -15.78
N VAL A 229 -20.58 -9.17 -14.71
CA VAL A 229 -20.46 -10.59 -14.43
C VAL A 229 -21.23 -10.97 -13.16
N ASP A 230 -21.78 -12.16 -13.14
CA ASP A 230 -22.35 -12.74 -11.94
C ASP A 230 -21.32 -13.71 -11.34
N VAL A 231 -21.23 -13.74 -10.02
CA VAL A 231 -20.35 -14.65 -9.29
C VAL A 231 -21.17 -15.65 -8.53
N TYR A 232 -20.89 -16.93 -8.75
CA TYR A 232 -21.55 -18.05 -8.08
C TYR A 232 -20.56 -18.81 -7.20
N VAL A 233 -21.01 -19.20 -6.00
CA VAL A 233 -20.29 -20.13 -5.11
C VAL A 233 -21.21 -21.34 -4.87
N ASP A 234 -20.71 -22.53 -5.15
CA ASP A 234 -21.44 -23.81 -5.04
C ASP A 234 -22.79 -23.84 -5.78
N GLY A 235 -22.94 -22.97 -6.79
CA GLY A 235 -24.14 -22.87 -7.61
C GLY A 235 -25.15 -21.80 -7.16
N ASP A 236 -24.90 -21.14 -6.06
CA ASP A 236 -25.70 -20.00 -5.58
C ASP A 236 -25.06 -18.67 -6.01
N ALA A 237 -25.87 -17.75 -6.53
CA ALA A 237 -25.39 -16.41 -6.89
C ALA A 237 -25.07 -15.61 -5.62
N VAL A 238 -23.81 -15.16 -5.50
CA VAL A 238 -23.33 -14.36 -4.35
C VAL A 238 -23.14 -12.88 -4.69
N LEU A 239 -22.90 -12.57 -5.97
CA LEU A 239 -22.85 -11.21 -6.52
C LEU A 239 -23.47 -11.24 -7.91
N GLU A 240 -24.30 -10.27 -8.22
CA GLU A 240 -24.93 -10.10 -9.53
C GLU A 240 -24.60 -8.72 -10.09
N ASP A 241 -24.38 -8.61 -11.40
CA ASP A 241 -24.13 -7.36 -12.14
C ASP A 241 -22.90 -6.53 -11.63
N VAL A 242 -21.79 -7.17 -11.25
CA VAL A 242 -20.54 -6.51 -10.82
C VAL A 242 -19.59 -6.20 -11.97
#